data_099cf40d80213617f8037ec28f203918
#
_entry.id   099cf40d80213617f8037ec28f203918
#
_cell.length_a   1.000
_cell.length_b   1.000
_cell.length_c   1.000
_cell.angle_alpha   90.00
_cell.angle_beta   90.00
_cell.angle_gamma   90.00
#
_symmetry.space_group_name_H-M   'P 1'
#
loop_
_entity.id
_entity.type
_entity.pdbx_description
1 polymer ?
#
loop_
_entity_poly.entity_id
_entity_poly.type
_entity_poly.pdbx_seq_one_letter_code
_entity_poly.pdbx_strand_id
1 'polypeptide(L)'
;IVEVRCASAADAVNLLLQGEVDVLDQLFPADAVRLKRSKSIKVANYPLPTVHMLVPCSDHAYIAERTFRRALLYGINRQDILKGELLEGLEFEGCRVLSGPFPAGIELNDPLGYGYDEKIEPRPYEPPLAKLLLAMNTNQMKAMAARKKLEMPDLKPIRLAFPPDNLSRVACEAISTQWKLLGLEVELVQLPVGRTFPKPDEDIADIVYVSAAVWEPIIDARRVLGPEGLAGSQDQLVGLGLRQLEHAKNWREVRDRLLDLHSITHHELPVLPLWQMVESYAYRRELVGMGSDIVSLYQNAGNWRLGQ
;
A
#
# COMPACT_ATOMS: atom_id res chain seq x y z
N ILE A 1 12.18 26.38 6.18
CA ILE A 1 12.31 25.09 5.45
C ILE A 1 12.06 25.39 4.00
N VAL A 2 12.90 24.84 3.14
CA VAL A 2 12.76 24.90 1.68
C VAL A 2 12.69 23.48 1.16
N GLU A 3 11.61 23.16 0.44
CA GLU A 3 11.47 21.86 -0.23
C GLU A 3 12.12 21.93 -1.60
N VAL A 4 13.06 21.03 -1.86
CA VAL A 4 13.78 20.93 -3.13
C VAL A 4 13.23 19.74 -3.91
N ARG A 5 12.77 20.02 -5.12
CA ARG A 5 12.30 18.97 -6.02
C ARG A 5 13.50 18.31 -6.71
N CYS A 6 13.64 17.00 -6.54
CA CYS A 6 14.66 16.19 -7.18
C CYS A 6 14.12 15.48 -8.43
N ALA A 7 14.97 15.27 -9.42
CA ALA A 7 14.60 14.57 -10.65
C ALA A 7 14.47 13.05 -10.42
N SER A 8 15.27 12.50 -9.50
CA SER A 8 15.25 11.07 -9.13
C SER A 8 15.65 10.88 -7.67
N ALA A 9 15.40 9.67 -7.13
CA ALA A 9 15.87 9.28 -5.79
C ALA A 9 17.41 9.34 -5.70
N ALA A 10 18.11 8.94 -6.75
CA ALA A 10 19.57 9.00 -6.80
C ALA A 10 20.09 10.45 -6.73
N ASP A 11 19.43 11.38 -7.42
CA ASP A 11 19.78 12.82 -7.34
C ASP A 11 19.55 13.35 -5.93
N ALA A 12 18.43 13.01 -5.30
CA ALA A 12 18.13 13.41 -3.93
C ALA A 12 19.20 12.94 -2.94
N VAL A 13 19.65 11.69 -3.06
CA VAL A 13 20.73 11.13 -2.25
C VAL A 13 22.06 11.85 -2.50
N ASN A 14 22.37 12.18 -3.76
CA ASN A 14 23.59 12.93 -4.10
C ASN A 14 23.56 14.34 -3.49
N LEU A 15 22.43 15.06 -3.58
CA LEU A 15 22.28 16.39 -2.97
C LEU A 15 22.48 16.35 -1.46
N LEU A 16 21.96 15.31 -0.78
CA LEU A 16 22.19 15.11 0.66
C LEU A 16 23.67 14.87 0.98
N LEU A 17 24.36 14.05 0.18
CA LEU A 17 25.80 13.77 0.36
C LEU A 17 26.67 14.98 0.09
N GLN A 18 26.28 15.83 -0.85
CA GLN A 18 26.97 17.09 -1.20
C GLN A 18 26.68 18.23 -0.21
N GLY A 19 25.65 18.05 0.65
CA GLY A 19 25.23 19.07 1.62
C GLY A 19 24.39 20.19 1.01
N GLU A 20 23.85 19.98 -0.18
CA GLU A 20 22.92 20.92 -0.82
C GLU A 20 21.50 20.82 -0.24
N VAL A 21 21.17 19.67 0.34
CA VAL A 21 19.98 19.48 1.19
C VAL A 21 20.38 18.88 2.53
N ASP A 22 19.61 19.19 3.58
CA ASP A 22 19.93 18.77 4.94
C ASP A 22 19.16 17.52 5.37
N VAL A 23 18.02 17.24 4.75
CA VAL A 23 17.09 16.15 5.09
C VAL A 23 16.56 15.52 3.81
N LEU A 24 16.39 14.22 3.84
CA LEU A 24 15.76 13.44 2.79
C LEU A 24 14.72 12.52 3.42
N ASP A 25 13.48 12.69 3.00
CA ASP A 25 12.35 11.83 3.37
C ASP A 25 12.26 10.63 2.44
N GLN A 26 11.73 9.52 2.90
CA GLN A 26 11.43 8.33 2.13
C GLN A 26 12.62 7.80 1.29
N LEU A 27 13.52 7.12 1.97
CA LEU A 27 14.65 6.45 1.32
C LEU A 27 14.25 5.10 0.74
N PHE A 28 14.77 4.78 -0.43
CA PHE A 28 14.86 3.38 -0.83
C PHE A 28 15.70 2.60 0.19
N PRO A 29 15.31 1.34 0.51
CA PRO A 29 16.03 0.54 1.49
C PRO A 29 17.53 0.38 1.20
N ALA A 30 17.91 0.19 -0.08
CA ALA A 30 19.31 0.11 -0.48
C ALA A 30 20.07 1.42 -0.22
N ASP A 31 19.45 2.58 -0.48
CA ASP A 31 20.03 3.88 -0.19
C ASP A 31 20.16 4.11 1.32
N ALA A 32 19.20 3.66 2.12
CA ALA A 32 19.29 3.71 3.57
C ALA A 32 20.51 2.93 4.09
N VAL A 33 20.75 1.70 3.59
CA VAL A 33 21.94 0.90 3.92
C VAL A 33 23.23 1.58 3.48
N ARG A 34 23.25 2.14 2.27
CA ARG A 34 24.41 2.87 1.76
C ARG A 34 24.74 4.09 2.59
N LEU A 35 23.73 4.90 2.93
CA LEU A 35 23.90 6.13 3.71
C LEU A 35 24.29 5.88 5.17
N LYS A 36 23.87 4.75 5.78
CA LYS A 36 24.30 4.35 7.13
C LYS A 36 25.83 4.24 7.27
N ARG A 37 26.55 4.02 6.15
CA ARG A 37 28.04 3.97 6.13
C ARG A 37 28.68 5.34 6.10
N SER A 38 27.94 6.40 5.78
CA SER A 38 28.46 7.76 5.74
C SER A 38 28.71 8.32 7.15
N LYS A 39 29.84 8.98 7.34
CA LYS A 39 30.17 9.66 8.60
C LYS A 39 29.39 10.96 8.79
N SER A 40 28.94 11.59 7.73
CA SER A 40 28.24 12.88 7.74
C SER A 40 26.71 12.76 7.81
N ILE A 41 26.17 11.57 7.53
CA ILE A 41 24.72 11.33 7.47
C ILE A 41 24.28 10.47 8.64
N LYS A 42 23.08 10.73 9.14
CA LYS A 42 22.34 9.86 10.03
C LYS A 42 21.09 9.34 9.32
N VAL A 43 20.87 8.04 9.38
CA VAL A 43 19.67 7.38 8.86
C VAL A 43 18.88 6.85 10.04
N ALA A 44 17.59 7.09 10.05
CA ALA A 44 16.66 6.57 11.04
C ALA A 44 15.40 6.02 10.34
N ASN A 45 14.66 5.19 11.04
CA ASN A 45 13.41 4.61 10.55
C ASN A 45 12.23 5.31 11.22
N TYR A 46 11.11 5.38 10.51
CA TYR A 46 9.84 5.71 11.15
C TYR A 46 9.38 4.52 11.99
N PRO A 47 8.83 4.75 13.19
CA PRO A 47 8.39 3.67 14.08
C PRO A 47 7.10 2.99 13.62
N LEU A 48 6.36 3.62 12.71
CA LEU A 48 5.11 3.09 12.16
C LEU A 48 5.34 2.55 10.76
N PRO A 49 5.06 1.26 10.51
CA PRO A 49 5.16 0.72 9.17
C PRO A 49 4.04 1.29 8.28
N THR A 50 4.34 1.43 7.00
CA THR A 50 3.33 1.72 5.98
C THR A 50 2.77 0.43 5.40
N VAL A 51 1.45 0.41 5.22
CA VAL A 51 0.73 -0.67 4.54
C VAL A 51 0.51 -0.26 3.09
N HIS A 52 0.94 -1.09 2.17
CA HIS A 52 0.78 -0.88 0.74
C HIS A 52 -0.34 -1.78 0.21
N MET A 53 -1.23 -1.21 -0.58
CA MET A 53 -2.39 -1.91 -1.11
C MET A 53 -2.81 -1.34 -2.46
N LEU A 54 -3.57 -2.13 -3.22
CA LEU A 54 -4.28 -1.66 -4.40
C LEU A 54 -5.74 -1.44 -4.02
N VAL A 55 -6.26 -0.27 -4.34
CA VAL A 55 -7.62 0.16 -4.01
C VAL A 55 -8.42 0.30 -5.29
N PRO A 56 -9.47 -0.52 -5.50
CA PRO A 56 -10.46 -0.30 -6.56
C PRO A 56 -11.16 1.05 -6.37
N CYS A 57 -11.27 1.85 -7.43
CA CYS A 57 -11.81 3.21 -7.31
C CYS A 57 -12.74 3.63 -8.46
N SER A 58 -13.12 2.70 -9.35
CA SER A 58 -14.02 2.97 -10.47
C SER A 58 -15.16 1.98 -10.54
N ASP A 59 -16.16 2.29 -11.37
CA ASP A 59 -17.27 1.40 -11.72
C ASP A 59 -16.91 0.36 -12.79
N HIS A 60 -15.62 0.03 -12.94
CA HIS A 60 -15.15 -0.97 -13.88
C HIS A 60 -15.78 -2.33 -13.60
N ALA A 61 -16.64 -2.79 -14.50
CA ALA A 61 -17.54 -3.94 -14.30
C ALA A 61 -16.83 -5.22 -13.81
N TYR A 62 -15.63 -5.50 -14.31
CA TYR A 62 -14.86 -6.68 -13.92
C TYR A 62 -14.20 -6.49 -12.55
N ILE A 63 -13.68 -5.29 -12.25
CA ILE A 63 -13.03 -5.02 -10.96
C ILE A 63 -14.03 -5.03 -9.80
N ALA A 64 -15.30 -4.69 -10.07
CA ALA A 64 -16.40 -4.84 -9.11
C ALA A 64 -16.59 -6.29 -8.66
N GLU A 65 -16.22 -7.26 -9.51
CA GLU A 65 -16.40 -8.68 -9.22
C GLU A 65 -15.25 -9.22 -8.35
N ARG A 66 -15.60 -9.80 -7.19
CA ARG A 66 -14.61 -10.39 -6.26
C ARG A 66 -13.72 -11.45 -6.92
N THR A 67 -14.29 -12.27 -7.80
CA THR A 67 -13.53 -13.31 -8.53
C THR A 67 -12.42 -12.70 -9.37
N PHE A 68 -12.67 -11.55 -9.99
CA PHE A 68 -11.66 -10.82 -10.75
C PHE A 68 -10.57 -10.24 -9.85
N ARG A 69 -10.94 -9.60 -8.73
CA ARG A 69 -9.95 -9.08 -7.76
C ARG A 69 -9.06 -10.18 -7.17
N ARG A 70 -9.65 -11.37 -6.93
CA ARG A 70 -8.87 -12.55 -6.53
C ARG A 70 -7.87 -12.97 -7.60
N ALA A 71 -8.28 -12.97 -8.87
CA ALA A 71 -7.38 -13.29 -9.98
C ALA A 71 -6.21 -12.30 -10.06
N LEU A 72 -6.49 -11.00 -9.93
CA LEU A 72 -5.46 -9.97 -9.90
C LEU A 72 -4.43 -10.24 -8.79
N LEU A 73 -4.90 -10.59 -7.58
CA LEU A 73 -4.02 -10.82 -6.43
C LEU A 73 -3.18 -12.11 -6.56
N TYR A 74 -3.75 -13.21 -7.06
CA TYR A 74 -3.00 -14.45 -7.36
C TYR A 74 -2.01 -14.26 -8.53
N GLY A 75 -2.23 -13.25 -9.36
CA GLY A 75 -1.36 -12.88 -10.45
C GLY A 75 -0.16 -12.01 -10.09
N ILE A 76 -0.03 -11.61 -8.82
CA ILE A 76 1.08 -10.77 -8.35
C ILE A 76 2.02 -11.60 -7.49
N ASN A 77 3.27 -11.75 -7.91
CA ASN A 77 4.34 -12.29 -7.06
C ASN A 77 4.83 -11.21 -6.09
N ARG A 78 4.01 -10.99 -5.05
CA ARG A 78 4.25 -9.94 -4.05
C ARG A 78 5.58 -10.12 -3.32
N GLN A 79 5.98 -11.37 -3.11
CA GLN A 79 7.24 -11.68 -2.42
C GLN A 79 8.45 -11.28 -3.27
N ASP A 80 8.44 -11.57 -4.57
CA ASP A 80 9.54 -11.22 -5.47
C ASP A 80 9.59 -9.70 -5.72
N ILE A 81 8.44 -9.05 -5.86
CA ILE A 81 8.41 -7.58 -5.99
C ILE A 81 8.98 -6.94 -4.72
N LEU A 82 8.50 -7.35 -3.55
CA LEU A 82 9.00 -6.79 -2.30
C LEU A 82 10.50 -7.05 -2.13
N LYS A 83 10.94 -8.30 -2.22
CA LYS A 83 12.36 -8.65 -1.98
C LYS A 83 13.29 -8.23 -3.12
N GLY A 84 12.88 -8.43 -4.38
CA GLY A 84 13.74 -8.19 -5.53
C GLY A 84 13.77 -6.72 -5.93
N GLU A 85 12.59 -6.12 -6.16
CA GLU A 85 12.49 -4.78 -6.74
C GLU A 85 12.57 -3.66 -5.70
N LEU A 86 11.92 -3.85 -4.53
CA LEU A 86 11.83 -2.79 -3.54
C LEU A 86 12.92 -2.85 -2.47
N LEU A 87 13.28 -4.06 -2.02
CA LEU A 87 14.33 -4.26 -1.04
C LEU A 87 15.70 -4.59 -1.66
N GLU A 88 15.78 -4.77 -2.99
CA GLU A 88 17.00 -5.10 -3.72
C GLU A 88 17.77 -6.30 -3.12
N GLY A 89 17.03 -7.31 -2.67
CA GLY A 89 17.57 -8.51 -2.03
C GLY A 89 18.02 -8.34 -0.59
N LEU A 90 17.84 -7.16 0.00
CA LEU A 90 18.16 -6.90 1.40
C LEU A 90 17.06 -7.40 2.33
N GLU A 91 17.43 -7.76 3.55
CA GLU A 91 16.48 -8.09 4.61
C GLU A 91 16.25 -6.88 5.52
N PHE A 92 14.98 -6.52 5.68
CA PHE A 92 14.54 -5.45 6.57
C PHE A 92 13.47 -5.99 7.51
N GLU A 93 13.72 -5.85 8.81
CA GLU A 93 12.75 -6.17 9.84
C GLU A 93 11.47 -5.36 9.65
N GLY A 94 10.32 -6.00 9.81
CA GLY A 94 9.02 -5.38 9.59
C GLY A 94 8.57 -5.25 8.13
N CYS A 95 9.43 -5.56 7.13
CA CYS A 95 9.03 -5.59 5.73
C CYS A 95 8.53 -7.00 5.36
N ARG A 96 7.23 -7.14 5.08
CA ARG A 96 6.61 -8.44 4.78
C ARG A 96 5.36 -8.32 3.91
N VAL A 97 5.02 -9.38 3.20
CA VAL A 97 3.75 -9.50 2.47
C VAL A 97 2.59 -9.63 3.46
N LEU A 98 1.49 -8.95 3.19
CA LEU A 98 0.31 -8.93 4.06
C LEU A 98 -0.86 -9.76 3.49
N SER A 99 -1.69 -10.27 4.41
CA SER A 99 -2.95 -10.96 4.09
C SER A 99 -4.19 -10.05 4.17
N GLY A 100 -4.05 -8.85 4.75
CA GLY A 100 -5.13 -7.89 4.95
C GLY A 100 -4.64 -6.44 4.99
N PRO A 101 -5.52 -5.48 5.28
CA PRO A 101 -5.24 -4.05 5.20
C PRO A 101 -4.60 -3.46 6.46
N PHE A 102 -4.35 -4.27 7.49
CA PHE A 102 -3.77 -3.82 8.75
C PHE A 102 -2.30 -4.19 8.85
N PRO A 103 -1.49 -3.42 9.58
CA PRO A 103 -0.09 -3.77 9.82
C PRO A 103 0.02 -5.01 10.71
N ALA A 104 1.01 -5.84 10.43
CA ALA A 104 1.33 -7.02 11.24
C ALA A 104 2.28 -6.70 12.40
N GLY A 105 2.69 -5.44 12.54
CA GLY A 105 3.75 -5.02 13.45
C GLY A 105 5.14 -5.18 12.85
N ILE A 106 6.15 -4.61 13.51
CA ILE A 106 7.56 -4.70 13.10
C ILE A 106 8.19 -5.93 13.73
N GLU A 107 8.01 -6.10 15.04
CA GLU A 107 8.53 -7.21 15.82
C GLU A 107 7.42 -8.21 16.20
N LEU A 108 7.83 -9.37 16.70
CA LEU A 108 6.89 -10.34 17.25
C LEU A 108 6.20 -9.75 18.51
N ASN A 109 4.87 -9.78 18.52
CA ASN A 109 4.02 -9.17 19.55
C ASN A 109 4.06 -7.63 19.60
N ASP A 110 4.42 -6.99 18.51
CA ASP A 110 4.29 -5.54 18.37
C ASP A 110 2.87 -5.10 18.68
N PRO A 111 2.67 -4.09 19.56
CA PRO A 111 1.35 -3.56 19.88
C PRO A 111 0.55 -3.12 18.65
N LEU A 112 1.19 -2.67 17.58
CA LEU A 112 0.52 -2.26 16.33
C LEU A 112 -0.11 -3.45 15.58
N GLY A 113 0.39 -4.66 15.78
CA GLY A 113 -0.09 -5.88 15.12
C GLY A 113 -1.42 -6.42 15.67
N TYR A 114 -2.06 -5.79 16.64
CA TYR A 114 -3.25 -6.32 17.29
C TYR A 114 -4.48 -6.47 16.36
N GLY A 115 -4.49 -5.76 15.23
CA GLY A 115 -5.53 -5.86 14.20
C GLY A 115 -5.22 -6.89 13.10
N TYR A 116 -4.08 -7.56 13.16
CA TYR A 116 -3.62 -8.51 12.16
C TYR A 116 -3.71 -9.95 12.68
N ASP A 117 -4.37 -10.83 11.93
CA ASP A 117 -4.43 -12.26 12.24
C ASP A 117 -3.31 -13.02 11.53
N GLU A 118 -2.29 -13.39 12.28
CA GLU A 118 -1.14 -14.17 11.77
C GLU A 118 -1.53 -15.57 11.27
N LYS A 119 -2.73 -16.07 11.59
CA LYS A 119 -3.23 -17.35 11.10
C LYS A 119 -3.75 -17.26 9.67
N ILE A 120 -4.02 -16.06 9.19
CA ILE A 120 -4.48 -15.82 7.82
C ILE A 120 -3.26 -15.57 6.96
N GLU A 121 -2.82 -16.59 6.24
CA GLU A 121 -1.67 -16.46 5.35
C GLU A 121 -1.97 -15.58 4.13
N PRO A 122 -1.01 -14.79 3.65
CA PRO A 122 -1.11 -14.09 2.39
C PRO A 122 -1.35 -15.08 1.23
N ARG A 123 -2.25 -14.75 0.30
CA ARG A 123 -2.50 -15.58 -0.89
C ARG A 123 -1.21 -15.75 -1.69
N PRO A 124 -0.87 -16.98 -2.12
CA PRO A 124 0.36 -17.21 -2.87
C PRO A 124 0.29 -16.66 -4.30
N TYR A 125 1.43 -16.59 -4.97
CA TYR A 125 1.50 -16.32 -6.39
C TYR A 125 1.16 -17.60 -7.16
N GLU A 126 0.03 -17.61 -7.86
CA GLU A 126 -0.47 -18.77 -8.61
C GLU A 126 -1.06 -18.35 -9.98
N PRO A 127 -0.22 -18.05 -10.98
CA PRO A 127 -0.70 -17.62 -12.31
C PRO A 127 -1.69 -18.59 -12.98
N PRO A 128 -1.56 -19.91 -12.85
CA PRO A 128 -2.56 -20.83 -13.41
C PRO A 128 -3.93 -20.65 -12.77
N LEU A 129 -4.00 -20.49 -11.43
CA LEU A 129 -5.23 -20.21 -10.72
C LEU A 129 -5.79 -18.83 -11.10
N ALA A 130 -4.92 -17.81 -11.22
CA ALA A 130 -5.34 -16.49 -11.69
C ALA A 130 -6.02 -16.55 -13.06
N LYS A 131 -5.44 -17.25 -14.03
CA LYS A 131 -6.04 -17.46 -15.37
C LYS A 131 -7.38 -18.20 -15.30
N LEU A 132 -7.49 -19.22 -14.46
CA LEU A 132 -8.74 -19.93 -14.24
C LEU A 132 -9.83 -19.00 -13.69
N LEU A 133 -9.50 -18.20 -12.68
CA LEU A 133 -10.42 -17.22 -12.09
C LEU A 133 -10.86 -16.15 -13.10
N LEU A 134 -9.96 -15.67 -13.96
CA LEU A 134 -10.32 -14.76 -15.06
C LEU A 134 -11.33 -15.40 -16.02
N ALA A 135 -11.12 -16.64 -16.42
CA ALA A 135 -12.05 -17.39 -17.28
C ALA A 135 -13.40 -17.61 -16.58
N MET A 136 -13.39 -17.97 -15.28
CA MET A 136 -14.62 -18.12 -14.49
C MET A 136 -15.38 -16.80 -14.41
N ASN A 137 -14.69 -15.69 -14.14
CA ASN A 137 -15.30 -14.36 -14.09
C ASN A 137 -15.93 -13.98 -15.44
N THR A 138 -15.22 -14.20 -16.56
CA THR A 138 -15.78 -13.97 -17.89
C THR A 138 -17.07 -14.76 -18.11
N ASN A 139 -17.12 -16.02 -17.71
CA ASN A 139 -18.33 -16.85 -17.82
C ASN A 139 -19.47 -16.35 -16.92
N GLN A 140 -19.14 -15.89 -15.69
CA GLN A 140 -20.09 -15.25 -14.80
C GLN A 140 -20.69 -13.99 -15.44
N MET A 141 -19.86 -13.10 -15.99
CA MET A 141 -20.30 -11.88 -16.67
C MET A 141 -21.22 -12.20 -17.86
N LYS A 142 -20.88 -13.20 -18.69
CA LYS A 142 -21.73 -13.68 -19.79
C LYS A 142 -23.10 -14.15 -19.28
N ALA A 143 -23.12 -14.96 -18.23
CA ALA A 143 -24.37 -15.48 -17.64
C ALA A 143 -25.24 -14.35 -17.06
N MET A 144 -24.62 -13.37 -16.38
CA MET A 144 -25.32 -12.20 -15.83
C MET A 144 -25.90 -11.32 -16.95
N ALA A 145 -25.15 -11.04 -18.00
CA ALA A 145 -25.60 -10.27 -19.16
C ALA A 145 -26.79 -10.96 -19.84
N ALA A 146 -26.70 -12.26 -20.08
CA ALA A 146 -27.78 -13.06 -20.68
C ALA A 146 -29.07 -13.02 -19.85
N ARG A 147 -28.97 -13.16 -18.50
CA ARG A 147 -30.12 -13.09 -17.57
C ARG A 147 -30.78 -11.70 -17.59
N LYS A 148 -29.98 -10.65 -17.67
CA LYS A 148 -30.46 -9.25 -17.68
C LYS A 148 -30.84 -8.77 -19.08
N LYS A 149 -30.64 -9.59 -20.13
CA LYS A 149 -30.81 -9.20 -21.54
C LYS A 149 -30.01 -7.94 -21.90
N LEU A 150 -28.80 -7.83 -21.36
CA LEU A 150 -27.85 -6.76 -21.64
C LEU A 150 -26.68 -7.31 -22.46
N GLU A 151 -25.98 -6.42 -23.13
CA GLU A 151 -24.70 -6.76 -23.74
C GLU A 151 -23.67 -7.03 -22.65
N MET A 152 -22.77 -7.98 -22.93
CA MET A 152 -21.64 -8.25 -22.04
C MET A 152 -20.68 -7.05 -22.08
N PRO A 153 -20.28 -6.48 -20.94
CA PRO A 153 -19.30 -5.41 -20.96
C PRO A 153 -17.95 -5.90 -21.46
N ASP A 154 -17.29 -5.11 -22.29
CA ASP A 154 -15.93 -5.39 -22.73
C ASP A 154 -14.95 -5.26 -21.57
N LEU A 155 -13.94 -6.12 -21.55
CA LEU A 155 -12.82 -5.98 -20.65
C LEU A 155 -11.90 -4.87 -21.18
N LYS A 156 -12.07 -3.67 -20.63
CA LYS A 156 -11.22 -2.52 -20.95
C LYS A 156 -9.83 -2.67 -20.31
N PRO A 157 -8.80 -1.99 -20.84
CA PRO A 157 -7.51 -1.86 -20.14
C PRO A 157 -7.69 -1.37 -18.71
N ILE A 158 -6.97 -1.99 -17.78
CA ILE A 158 -7.00 -1.59 -16.35
C ILE A 158 -6.09 -0.37 -16.19
N ARG A 159 -6.64 0.75 -15.78
CA ARG A 159 -5.88 1.96 -15.46
C ARG A 159 -5.39 1.85 -14.02
N LEU A 160 -4.09 1.52 -13.86
CA LEU A 160 -3.42 1.42 -12.57
C LEU A 160 -2.72 2.74 -12.25
N ALA A 161 -3.31 3.52 -11.34
CA ALA A 161 -2.76 4.78 -10.91
C ALA A 161 -1.81 4.63 -9.70
N PHE A 162 -0.84 5.54 -9.60
CA PHE A 162 0.12 5.56 -8.50
C PHE A 162 0.61 6.99 -8.21
N PRO A 163 0.98 7.31 -6.96
CA PRO A 163 1.62 8.57 -6.58
C PRO A 163 2.94 8.80 -7.33
N PRO A 164 3.36 10.05 -7.52
CA PRO A 164 4.56 10.40 -8.29
C PRO A 164 5.87 10.19 -7.51
N ASP A 165 5.95 9.11 -6.73
CA ASP A 165 7.16 8.67 -6.05
C ASP A 165 7.76 7.44 -6.72
N ASN A 166 9.06 7.21 -6.48
CA ASN A 166 9.80 6.18 -7.19
C ASN A 166 9.42 4.76 -6.73
N LEU A 167 9.09 4.57 -5.45
CA LEU A 167 8.71 3.26 -4.90
C LEU A 167 7.39 2.80 -5.51
N SER A 168 6.38 3.66 -5.50
CA SER A 168 5.06 3.39 -6.10
C SER A 168 5.18 3.08 -7.60
N ARG A 169 6.04 3.82 -8.32
CA ARG A 169 6.30 3.59 -9.74
C ARG A 169 6.89 2.19 -9.99
N VAL A 170 7.97 1.83 -9.28
CA VAL A 170 8.62 0.51 -9.43
C VAL A 170 7.64 -0.62 -9.12
N ALA A 171 6.88 -0.50 -8.03
CA ALA A 171 5.87 -1.47 -7.66
C ALA A 171 4.80 -1.65 -8.75
N CYS A 172 4.25 -0.55 -9.29
CA CYS A 172 3.21 -0.60 -10.31
C CYS A 172 3.72 -1.09 -11.67
N GLU A 173 4.95 -0.76 -12.07
CA GLU A 173 5.60 -1.29 -13.27
C GLU A 173 5.73 -2.83 -13.17
N ALA A 174 6.19 -3.35 -12.02
CA ALA A 174 6.31 -4.78 -11.78
C ALA A 174 4.95 -5.48 -11.78
N ILE A 175 3.94 -4.93 -11.10
CA ILE A 175 2.57 -5.45 -11.08
C ILE A 175 1.97 -5.46 -12.49
N SER A 176 2.08 -4.35 -13.23
CA SER A 176 1.60 -4.25 -14.62
C SER A 176 2.21 -5.33 -15.51
N THR A 177 3.53 -5.54 -15.39
CA THR A 177 4.24 -6.57 -16.14
C THR A 177 3.66 -7.97 -15.87
N GLN A 178 3.40 -8.29 -14.60
CA GLN A 178 2.86 -9.60 -14.22
C GLN A 178 1.40 -9.78 -14.68
N TRP A 179 0.56 -8.74 -14.60
CA TRP A 179 -0.81 -8.81 -15.11
C TRP A 179 -0.88 -8.95 -16.63
N LYS A 180 0.05 -8.32 -17.35
CA LYS A 180 0.19 -8.52 -18.83
C LYS A 180 0.52 -9.97 -19.18
N LEU A 181 1.27 -10.70 -18.36
CA LEU A 181 1.52 -12.14 -18.54
C LEU A 181 0.26 -13.01 -18.33
N LEU A 182 -0.76 -12.49 -17.66
CA LEU A 182 -2.07 -13.13 -17.55
C LEU A 182 -2.97 -12.86 -18.78
N GLY A 183 -2.56 -11.98 -19.67
CA GLY A 183 -3.34 -11.53 -20.82
C GLY A 183 -4.23 -10.32 -20.54
N LEU A 184 -3.97 -9.58 -19.47
CA LEU A 184 -4.67 -8.34 -19.16
C LEU A 184 -3.95 -7.14 -19.81
N GLU A 185 -4.70 -6.19 -20.33
CA GLU A 185 -4.16 -4.89 -20.73
C GLU A 185 -4.11 -3.95 -19.53
N VAL A 186 -2.97 -3.32 -19.32
CA VAL A 186 -2.76 -2.41 -18.17
C VAL A 186 -2.12 -1.12 -18.65
N GLU A 187 -2.76 -0.02 -18.28
CA GLU A 187 -2.28 1.34 -18.48
C GLU A 187 -1.80 1.91 -17.14
N LEU A 188 -0.57 2.41 -17.12
CA LEU A 188 0.02 3.04 -15.93
C LEU A 188 -0.29 4.53 -15.93
N VAL A 189 -0.88 5.03 -14.84
CA VAL A 189 -1.29 6.42 -14.69
C VAL A 189 -0.58 7.06 -13.50
N GLN A 190 0.40 7.92 -13.76
CA GLN A 190 1.05 8.66 -12.69
C GLN A 190 0.16 9.82 -12.24
N LEU A 191 -0.16 9.87 -10.94
CA LEU A 191 -0.92 10.97 -10.36
C LEU A 191 -0.12 12.28 -10.34
N PRO A 192 -0.77 13.43 -10.35
CA PRO A 192 -0.12 14.73 -10.18
C PRO A 192 0.64 14.83 -8.84
N VAL A 193 1.71 15.62 -8.81
CA VAL A 193 2.48 15.89 -7.60
C VAL A 193 1.58 16.39 -6.47
N GLY A 194 1.76 15.85 -5.27
CA GLY A 194 0.97 16.16 -4.08
C GLY A 194 -0.37 15.41 -4.01
N ARG A 195 -0.61 14.48 -4.93
CA ARG A 195 -1.80 13.61 -4.88
C ARG A 195 -1.41 12.16 -4.62
N THR A 196 -2.16 11.52 -3.74
CA THR A 196 -2.07 10.09 -3.42
C THR A 196 -3.30 9.31 -3.89
N PHE A 197 -4.36 10.02 -4.32
CA PHE A 197 -5.61 9.44 -4.80
C PHE A 197 -6.27 10.34 -5.85
N PRO A 198 -7.02 9.81 -6.85
CA PRO A 198 -7.86 10.60 -7.76
C PRO A 198 -8.93 11.39 -7.01
N LYS A 199 -9.40 12.49 -7.56
CA LYS A 199 -10.60 13.15 -7.03
C LYS A 199 -11.84 12.33 -7.37
N PRO A 200 -12.93 12.45 -6.57
CA PRO A 200 -14.17 11.70 -6.79
C PRO A 200 -14.82 11.89 -8.15
N ASP A 201 -14.57 13.03 -8.79
CA ASP A 201 -15.09 13.43 -10.09
C ASP A 201 -14.15 13.12 -11.28
N GLU A 202 -12.96 12.55 -10.98
CA GLU A 202 -11.95 12.22 -12.00
C GLU A 202 -12.03 10.73 -12.36
N ASP A 203 -12.43 10.43 -13.59
CA ASP A 203 -12.39 9.06 -14.16
C ASP A 203 -11.03 8.80 -14.83
N ILE A 204 -9.96 8.78 -14.04
CA ILE A 204 -8.58 8.59 -14.55
C ILE A 204 -7.97 7.26 -14.14
N ALA A 205 -8.58 6.50 -13.22
CA ALA A 205 -8.03 5.27 -12.70
C ALA A 205 -9.12 4.25 -12.36
N ASP A 206 -8.81 2.98 -12.47
CA ASP A 206 -9.67 1.88 -12.03
C ASP A 206 -9.18 1.28 -10.73
N ILE A 207 -7.87 1.25 -10.55
CA ILE A 207 -7.19 0.80 -9.32
C ILE A 207 -6.11 1.82 -8.98
N VAL A 208 -5.96 2.15 -7.71
CA VAL A 208 -4.91 3.03 -7.21
C VAL A 208 -3.98 2.28 -6.28
N TYR A 209 -2.68 2.43 -6.49
CA TYR A 209 -1.68 2.01 -5.52
C TYR A 209 -1.62 3.03 -4.38
N VAL A 210 -1.81 2.55 -3.17
CA VAL A 210 -1.84 3.38 -1.96
C VAL A 210 -0.81 2.87 -0.96
N SER A 211 -0.03 3.79 -0.41
CA SER A 211 0.81 3.63 0.77
C SER A 211 0.15 4.38 1.91
N ALA A 212 -0.19 3.71 2.99
CA ALA A 212 -0.89 4.29 4.13
C ALA A 212 -0.23 3.92 5.46
N ALA A 213 0.07 4.91 6.29
CA ALA A 213 0.39 4.68 7.68
C ALA A 213 -0.92 4.39 8.44
N VAL A 214 -1.02 3.18 8.98
CA VAL A 214 -2.13 2.76 9.84
C VAL A 214 -1.65 2.90 11.28
N TRP A 215 -2.06 3.98 11.93
CA TRP A 215 -1.54 4.35 13.27
C TRP A 215 -2.28 3.62 14.38
N GLU A 216 -3.60 3.49 14.19
CA GLU A 216 -4.48 2.89 15.16
C GLU A 216 -5.56 2.09 14.42
N PRO A 217 -5.41 0.77 14.28
CA PRO A 217 -6.33 -0.07 13.50
C PRO A 217 -7.81 0.10 13.84
N ILE A 218 -8.16 0.36 15.10
CA ILE A 218 -9.56 0.59 15.50
C ILE A 218 -10.15 1.86 14.85
N ILE A 219 -9.35 2.92 14.73
CA ILE A 219 -9.77 4.19 14.12
C ILE A 219 -9.64 4.11 12.60
N ASP A 220 -8.54 3.57 12.14
CA ASP A 220 -8.17 3.53 10.73
C ASP A 220 -8.99 2.51 9.92
N ALA A 221 -9.58 1.50 10.57
CA ALA A 221 -10.45 0.53 9.88
C ALA A 221 -11.54 1.22 9.06
N ARG A 222 -12.21 2.23 9.61
CA ARG A 222 -13.24 2.98 8.89
C ARG A 222 -12.65 3.89 7.82
N ARG A 223 -11.50 4.51 8.09
CA ARG A 223 -10.79 5.35 7.12
C ARG A 223 -10.33 4.57 5.88
N VAL A 224 -9.94 3.30 6.08
CA VAL A 224 -9.50 2.44 4.97
C VAL A 224 -10.67 1.76 4.30
N LEU A 225 -11.61 1.17 5.04
CA LEU A 225 -12.61 0.24 4.53
C LEU A 225 -14.03 0.82 4.43
N GLY A 226 -14.30 1.93 5.09
CA GLY A 226 -15.65 2.52 5.14
C GLY A 226 -16.13 3.03 3.78
N PRO A 227 -17.46 3.30 3.66
CA PRO A 227 -18.05 3.83 2.43
C PRO A 227 -17.45 5.17 1.98
N GLU A 228 -17.02 5.99 2.94
CA GLU A 228 -16.35 7.28 2.71
C GLU A 228 -14.82 7.15 2.89
N GLY A 229 -14.32 5.94 3.09
CA GLY A 229 -12.91 5.65 3.25
C GLY A 229 -12.21 5.39 1.91
N LEU A 230 -10.94 4.99 1.98
CA LEU A 230 -10.12 4.72 0.79
C LEU A 230 -10.76 3.68 -0.13
N ALA A 231 -11.27 2.56 0.42
CA ALA A 231 -11.88 1.50 -0.36
C ALA A 231 -13.28 1.86 -0.90
N GLY A 232 -13.95 2.88 -0.35
CA GLY A 232 -15.32 3.22 -0.71
C GLY A 232 -16.29 2.02 -0.61
N SER A 233 -16.00 1.04 0.27
CA SER A 233 -16.65 -0.26 0.25
C SER A 233 -18.13 -0.17 0.58
N GLN A 234 -18.97 -0.67 -0.34
CA GLN A 234 -20.40 -0.86 -0.15
C GLN A 234 -20.73 -2.31 0.21
N ASP A 235 -19.72 -3.15 0.48
CA ASP A 235 -19.92 -4.54 0.85
C ASP A 235 -20.60 -4.66 2.21
N GLN A 236 -21.67 -5.48 2.27
CA GLN A 236 -22.50 -5.61 3.46
C GLN A 236 -21.76 -6.28 4.63
N LEU A 237 -20.86 -7.24 4.36
CA LEU A 237 -20.11 -7.93 5.39
C LEU A 237 -19.02 -7.00 5.96
N VAL A 238 -18.35 -6.24 5.13
CA VAL A 238 -17.40 -5.20 5.57
C VAL A 238 -18.12 -4.16 6.42
N GLY A 239 -19.28 -3.67 5.95
CA GLY A 239 -20.11 -2.72 6.71
C GLY A 239 -20.60 -3.28 8.04
N LEU A 240 -20.95 -4.58 8.11
CA LEU A 240 -21.32 -5.24 9.37
C LEU A 240 -20.12 -5.33 10.32
N GLY A 241 -18.95 -5.75 9.81
CA GLY A 241 -17.72 -5.84 10.60
C GLY A 241 -17.33 -4.49 11.22
N LEU A 242 -17.39 -3.41 10.45
CA LEU A 242 -17.13 -2.04 10.92
C LEU A 242 -18.10 -1.63 12.02
N ARG A 243 -19.41 -1.87 11.84
CA ARG A 243 -20.41 -1.57 12.89
C ARG A 243 -20.19 -2.40 14.16
N GLN A 244 -19.81 -3.68 14.05
CA GLN A 244 -19.49 -4.50 15.21
C GLN A 244 -18.27 -3.99 15.96
N LEU A 245 -17.24 -3.51 15.24
CA LEU A 245 -16.06 -2.88 15.83
C LEU A 245 -16.44 -1.60 16.60
N GLU A 246 -17.27 -0.74 16.03
CA GLU A 246 -17.75 0.50 16.66
C GLU A 246 -18.55 0.25 17.97
N HIS A 247 -19.19 -0.90 18.08
CA HIS A 247 -19.98 -1.26 19.25
C HIS A 247 -19.22 -2.11 20.29
N ALA A 248 -17.95 -2.38 20.06
CA ALA A 248 -17.09 -3.11 21.00
C ALA A 248 -16.95 -2.35 22.33
N LYS A 249 -17.15 -3.03 23.45
CA LYS A 249 -17.24 -2.41 24.79
C LYS A 249 -15.93 -2.47 25.58
N ASN A 250 -15.01 -3.29 25.16
CA ASN A 250 -13.74 -3.51 25.86
C ASN A 250 -12.66 -3.94 24.86
N TRP A 251 -11.41 -3.90 25.29
CA TRP A 251 -10.25 -4.18 24.45
C TRP A 251 -10.26 -5.59 23.85
N ARG A 252 -10.76 -6.59 24.55
CA ARG A 252 -10.86 -7.96 24.02
C ARG A 252 -11.80 -7.99 22.83
N GLU A 253 -12.99 -7.39 22.98
CA GLU A 253 -13.96 -7.31 21.88
C GLU A 253 -13.39 -6.52 20.69
N VAL A 254 -12.71 -5.40 20.92
CA VAL A 254 -12.05 -4.62 19.85
C VAL A 254 -11.11 -5.52 19.04
N ARG A 255 -10.23 -6.25 19.72
CA ARG A 255 -9.30 -7.17 19.08
C ARG A 255 -10.04 -8.25 18.29
N ASP A 256 -11.00 -8.92 18.90
CA ASP A 256 -11.77 -9.98 18.24
C ASP A 256 -12.46 -9.45 16.98
N ARG A 257 -13.07 -8.24 17.04
CA ARG A 257 -13.73 -7.62 15.89
C ARG A 257 -12.77 -7.19 14.79
N LEU A 258 -11.57 -6.76 15.13
CA LEU A 258 -10.52 -6.46 14.13
C LEU A 258 -10.05 -7.73 13.43
N LEU A 259 -9.87 -8.84 14.16
CA LEU A 259 -9.53 -10.13 13.55
C LEU A 259 -10.65 -10.66 12.65
N ASP A 260 -11.91 -10.53 13.07
CA ASP A 260 -13.08 -10.83 12.23
C ASP A 260 -13.07 -9.97 10.97
N LEU A 261 -12.82 -8.67 11.10
CA LEU A 261 -12.75 -7.74 9.97
C LEU A 261 -11.59 -8.05 9.04
N HIS A 262 -10.43 -8.47 9.56
CA HIS A 262 -9.32 -8.95 8.76
C HIS A 262 -9.74 -10.19 7.93
N SER A 263 -10.41 -11.16 8.55
CA SER A 263 -10.93 -12.33 7.85
C SER A 263 -11.92 -11.96 6.74
N ILE A 264 -12.86 -11.06 7.03
CA ILE A 264 -13.83 -10.54 6.05
C ILE A 264 -13.10 -9.87 4.88
N THR A 265 -12.16 -8.98 5.15
CA THR A 265 -11.42 -8.25 4.11
C THR A 265 -10.52 -9.17 3.28
N HIS A 266 -9.92 -10.19 3.90
CA HIS A 266 -9.19 -11.21 3.19
C HIS A 266 -10.09 -11.98 2.20
N HIS A 267 -11.34 -12.22 2.57
CA HIS A 267 -12.30 -12.95 1.73
C HIS A 267 -12.92 -12.07 0.64
N GLU A 268 -13.42 -10.88 1.00
CA GLU A 268 -14.18 -10.01 0.09
C GLU A 268 -13.27 -9.12 -0.78
N LEU A 269 -12.04 -8.85 -0.35
CA LEU A 269 -11.04 -8.03 -1.06
C LEU A 269 -11.56 -6.64 -1.46
N PRO A 270 -12.10 -5.85 -0.51
CA PRO A 270 -12.44 -4.46 -0.80
C PRO A 270 -11.20 -3.64 -1.18
N VAL A 271 -10.04 -4.06 -0.70
CA VAL A 271 -8.69 -3.68 -1.14
C VAL A 271 -7.86 -4.93 -1.38
N LEU A 272 -6.83 -4.84 -2.23
CA LEU A 272 -5.90 -5.93 -2.47
C LEU A 272 -4.62 -5.66 -1.66
N PRO A 273 -4.39 -6.36 -0.54
CA PRO A 273 -3.23 -6.14 0.30
C PRO A 273 -1.96 -6.59 -0.42
N LEU A 274 -0.92 -5.78 -0.36
CA LEU A 274 0.37 -6.10 -0.96
C LEU A 274 1.39 -6.48 0.12
N TRP A 275 1.95 -5.50 0.78
CA TRP A 275 3.00 -5.64 1.79
C TRP A 275 2.96 -4.49 2.79
N GLN A 276 3.68 -4.67 3.88
CA GLN A 276 4.08 -3.55 4.72
C GLN A 276 5.57 -3.29 4.56
N MET A 277 5.97 -2.04 4.72
CA MET A 277 7.36 -1.60 4.71
C MET A 277 7.63 -0.68 5.89
N VAL A 278 8.88 -0.72 6.37
CA VAL A 278 9.40 0.27 7.32
C VAL A 278 10.14 1.32 6.51
N GLU A 279 9.64 2.54 6.56
CA GLU A 279 10.22 3.66 5.83
C GLU A 279 11.39 4.28 6.61
N SER A 280 12.39 4.74 5.88
CA SER A 280 13.58 5.39 6.45
C SER A 280 13.68 6.82 5.95
N TYR A 281 14.24 7.69 6.80
CA TYR A 281 14.64 9.04 6.45
C TYR A 281 16.11 9.26 6.78
N ALA A 282 16.74 10.23 6.13
CA ALA A 282 18.13 10.59 6.40
C ALA A 282 18.31 12.08 6.57
N TYR A 283 19.31 12.44 7.36
CA TYR A 283 19.66 13.83 7.57
C TYR A 283 21.14 14.02 7.89
N ARG A 284 21.67 15.21 7.64
CA ARG A 284 23.04 15.56 7.99
C ARG A 284 23.22 15.55 9.50
N ARG A 285 24.32 14.99 9.99
CA ARG A 285 24.61 14.92 11.44
C ARG A 285 24.71 16.29 12.10
N GLU A 286 25.02 17.32 11.32
CA GLU A 286 25.05 18.71 11.77
C GLU A 286 23.67 19.27 12.07
N LEU A 287 22.60 18.64 11.54
CA LEU A 287 21.23 19.02 11.86
C LEU A 287 20.84 18.42 13.21
N VAL A 288 20.63 19.30 14.20
CA VAL A 288 20.15 18.95 15.54
C VAL A 288 18.68 19.29 15.69
N GLY A 289 18.02 18.68 16.68
CA GLY A 289 16.59 18.95 16.96
C GLY A 289 15.60 18.09 16.19
N MET A 290 16.07 17.13 15.39
CA MET A 290 15.21 16.17 14.66
C MET A 290 14.34 15.35 15.64
N GLY A 291 14.88 14.99 16.80
CA GLY A 291 14.24 14.10 17.78
C GLY A 291 14.47 12.62 17.48
N SER A 292 13.99 11.76 18.37
CA SER A 292 13.87 10.32 18.19
C SER A 292 12.40 9.95 17.94
N ASP A 293 12.18 8.83 17.27
CA ASP A 293 10.85 8.21 17.11
C ASP A 293 9.79 9.15 16.50
N ILE A 294 10.20 9.99 15.54
CA ILE A 294 9.28 10.85 14.80
C ILE A 294 8.39 10.01 13.88
N VAL A 295 7.10 10.29 13.88
CA VAL A 295 6.12 9.60 13.01
C VAL A 295 5.87 10.34 11.69
N SER A 296 6.36 11.55 11.58
CA SER A 296 6.40 12.32 10.33
C SER A 296 7.61 13.24 10.31
N LEU A 297 8.12 13.52 9.11
CA LEU A 297 9.36 14.30 8.93
C LEU A 297 9.33 15.64 9.68
N TYR A 298 8.24 16.38 9.56
CA TYR A 298 8.15 17.74 10.09
C TYR A 298 7.70 17.83 11.57
N GLN A 299 7.53 16.70 12.24
CA GLN A 299 7.01 16.67 13.65
C GLN A 299 7.76 17.60 14.58
N ASN A 300 9.08 17.74 14.46
CA ASN A 300 9.94 18.57 15.30
C ASN A 300 10.61 19.72 14.51
N ALA A 301 10.09 20.09 13.36
CA ALA A 301 10.73 21.03 12.45
C ALA A 301 11.02 22.41 13.10
N GLY A 302 10.20 22.83 14.06
CA GLY A 302 10.44 24.06 14.83
C GLY A 302 11.71 24.06 15.69
N ASN A 303 12.24 22.86 15.98
CA ASN A 303 13.45 22.67 16.79
C ASN A 303 14.72 22.46 15.96
N TRP A 304 14.60 22.36 14.64
CA TRP A 304 15.75 22.11 13.78
C TRP A 304 16.73 23.27 13.80
N ARG A 305 18.02 22.95 13.97
CA ARG A 305 19.14 23.89 13.94
C ARG A 305 20.31 23.23 13.23
N LEU A 306 21.01 23.97 12.37
CA LEU A 306 22.29 23.53 11.88
C LEU A 306 23.32 23.81 12.98
N GLY A 307 24.00 22.76 13.46
CA GLY A 307 25.11 22.89 14.39
C GLY A 307 26.27 23.61 13.70
N GLN A 308 26.97 24.42 14.45
CA GLN A 308 28.21 25.05 14.01
C GLN A 308 29.36 24.06 13.99
#